data_c94a64dbec5a366751ee374724c750d3
#
_entry.id   c94a64dbec5a366751ee374724c750d3
#
_cell.length_a   1.000
_cell.length_b   1.000
_cell.length_c   1.000
_cell.angle_alpha   90.00
_cell.angle_beta   90.00
_cell.angle_gamma   90.00
#
_symmetry.space_group_name_H-M   'P 1'
#
loop_
_entity.id
_entity.type
_entity.pdbx_description
1 polymer ?
#
loop_
_entity_poly.entity_id
_entity_poly.type
_entity_poly.pdbx_seq_one_letter_code
_entity_poly.pdbx_strand_id
1 'polypeptide(L)'
;MLESGLVTLRDVAETDLPIFFEQQRDPDAVRMAVFFSRDRNAFDAHWAKILVDPVVFVKTIEFQKNVAGNVGSFELQGQRYVGYWLGKGFWGKGIATQALMKFLREDRRRLQARVAKSNIASIRVLEKCGFTIAGEDRLAIQPGGEEVDDWVYERGGS
;
A
#
# COMPACT_ATOMS: atom_id res chain seq x y z
N MET A 1 5.57 16.17 -21.31
CA MET A 1 5.33 15.85 -20.75
C MET A 1 5.13 15.65 -19.96
N LEU A 2 4.84 15.50 -19.93
CA LEU A 2 4.49 15.51 -19.09
C LEU A 2 4.97 15.26 -18.01
N GLU A 3 4.84 15.74 -17.56
CA GLU A 3 5.12 15.67 -16.63
C GLU A 3 4.56 15.16 -15.80
N SER A 4 3.72 14.86 -16.45
CA SER A 4 2.89 14.16 -15.61
C SER A 4 3.66 13.37 -14.69
N GLY A 5 4.59 13.62 -14.48
CA GLY A 5 5.25 13.26 -13.42
C GLY A 5 5.90 11.98 -13.45
N LEU A 6 7.13 12.00 -13.20
CA LEU A 6 7.88 10.79 -13.03
C LEU A 6 7.67 10.26 -11.62
N VAL A 7 7.18 9.05 -11.53
CA VAL A 7 7.09 8.31 -10.26
C VAL A 7 8.35 7.47 -10.12
N THR A 8 9.01 7.59 -8.99
CA THR A 8 10.20 6.78 -8.69
C THR A 8 10.02 6.05 -7.36
N LEU A 9 10.72 4.94 -7.21
CA LEU A 9 10.76 4.18 -5.97
C LEU A 9 12.19 4.20 -5.44
N ARG A 10 12.33 4.33 -4.12
CA ARG A 10 13.64 4.25 -3.46
C ARG A 10 13.50 3.64 -2.08
N ASP A 11 14.60 3.29 -1.48
CA ASP A 11 14.57 2.76 -0.13
C ASP A 11 14.00 3.79 0.85
N VAL A 12 13.32 3.30 1.87
CA VAL A 12 12.73 4.16 2.90
C VAL A 12 13.85 4.76 3.75
N ALA A 13 13.77 6.06 3.95
CA ALA A 13 14.68 6.79 4.85
C ALA A 13 13.92 7.15 6.12
N GLU A 14 14.64 7.31 7.23
CA GLU A 14 14.00 7.68 8.51
C GLU A 14 13.21 8.98 8.38
N THR A 15 13.68 9.91 7.56
CA THR A 15 13.01 11.19 7.35
C THR A 15 11.67 11.05 6.62
N ASP A 16 11.40 9.89 6.01
CA ASP A 16 10.10 9.63 5.39
C ASP A 16 9.02 9.30 6.42
N LEU A 17 9.41 8.75 7.56
CA LEU A 17 8.46 8.21 8.53
C LEU A 17 7.49 9.24 9.09
N PRO A 18 7.92 10.46 9.47
CA PRO A 18 6.95 11.48 9.88
C PRO A 18 5.93 11.82 8.80
N ILE A 19 6.34 11.78 7.54
CA ILE A 19 5.44 12.03 6.41
C ILE A 19 4.44 10.89 6.28
N PHE A 20 4.90 9.65 6.34
CA PHE A 20 4.03 8.48 6.30
C PHE A 20 3.02 8.51 7.45
N PHE A 21 3.46 8.94 8.63
CA PHE A 21 2.59 9.02 9.79
C PHE A 21 1.43 9.99 9.54
N GLU A 22 1.72 11.17 9.01
CA GLU A 22 0.68 12.15 8.70
C GLU A 22 -0.25 11.65 7.59
N GLN A 23 0.30 10.96 6.61
CA GLN A 23 -0.50 10.43 5.51
C GLN A 23 -1.52 9.39 5.97
N GLN A 24 -1.16 8.54 6.93
CA GLN A 24 -2.07 7.48 7.40
C GLN A 24 -3.11 8.00 8.39
N ARG A 25 -3.00 9.26 8.82
CA ARG A 25 -3.97 9.88 9.71
C ARG A 25 -5.10 10.58 8.98
N ASP A 26 -4.97 10.80 7.68
CA ASP A 26 -5.98 11.54 6.92
C ASP A 26 -7.34 10.83 7.02
N PRO A 27 -8.41 11.52 7.50
CA PRO A 27 -9.71 10.88 7.69
C PRO A 27 -10.32 10.32 6.41
N ASP A 28 -10.10 10.98 5.27
CA ASP A 28 -10.63 10.48 4.01
C ASP A 28 -9.91 9.24 3.55
N ALA A 29 -8.58 9.20 3.74
CA ALA A 29 -7.78 8.02 3.42
C ALA A 29 -8.17 6.83 4.31
N VAL A 30 -8.36 7.08 5.60
CA VAL A 30 -8.77 6.06 6.56
C VAL A 30 -10.13 5.47 6.17
N ARG A 31 -11.10 6.34 5.80
CA ARG A 31 -12.42 5.86 5.38
C ARG A 31 -12.36 5.05 4.09
N MET A 32 -11.60 5.52 3.11
CA MET A 32 -11.52 4.85 1.81
C MET A 32 -10.88 3.47 1.93
N ALA A 33 -9.81 3.35 2.69
CA ALA A 33 -9.11 2.08 2.88
C ALA A 33 -9.77 1.18 3.91
N VAL A 34 -10.75 1.69 4.64
CA VAL A 34 -11.35 1.04 5.80
C VAL A 34 -10.25 0.58 6.75
N PHE A 35 -9.41 1.51 7.10
CA PHE A 35 -8.18 1.28 7.85
C PHE A 35 -8.29 1.88 9.24
N PHE A 36 -7.62 1.28 10.23
CA PHE A 36 -7.51 1.83 11.56
C PHE A 36 -6.15 2.48 11.72
N SER A 37 -6.13 3.81 11.77
CA SER A 37 -4.89 4.58 11.83
C SER A 37 -4.17 4.33 13.15
N ARG A 38 -2.84 4.15 13.10
CA ARG A 38 -2.02 3.93 14.29
C ARG A 38 -1.67 5.26 14.94
N ASP A 39 -1.65 5.28 16.28
CA ASP A 39 -1.08 6.42 16.98
C ASP A 39 0.44 6.43 16.80
N ARG A 40 1.11 7.51 17.27
CA ARG A 40 2.54 7.68 17.03
C ARG A 40 3.37 6.53 17.57
N ASN A 41 3.09 6.07 18.79
CA ASN A 41 3.87 4.98 19.39
C ASN A 41 3.70 3.68 18.62
N ALA A 42 2.47 3.33 18.27
CA ALA A 42 2.19 2.13 17.50
C ALA A 42 2.80 2.21 16.10
N PHE A 43 2.74 3.38 15.48
CA PHE A 43 3.32 3.63 14.17
C PHE A 43 4.84 3.44 14.20
N ASP A 44 5.50 4.06 15.16
CA ASP A 44 6.96 3.98 15.26
C ASP A 44 7.43 2.54 15.49
N ALA A 45 6.73 1.81 16.36
CA ALA A 45 7.04 0.40 16.63
C ALA A 45 6.86 -0.47 15.39
N HIS A 46 5.78 -0.24 14.66
CA HIS A 46 5.46 -0.98 13.45
C HIS A 46 6.56 -0.78 12.38
N TRP A 47 6.95 0.48 12.13
CA TRP A 47 7.95 0.77 11.12
C TRP A 47 9.36 0.34 11.54
N ALA A 48 9.70 0.43 12.81
CA ALA A 48 10.97 -0.11 13.28
C ALA A 48 11.08 -1.60 12.98
N LYS A 49 9.99 -2.34 13.17
CA LYS A 49 9.95 -3.77 12.89
C LYS A 49 10.03 -4.05 11.39
N ILE A 50 9.29 -3.31 10.58
CA ILE A 50 9.29 -3.47 9.13
C ILE A 50 10.68 -3.25 8.54
N LEU A 51 11.37 -2.21 8.95
CA LEU A 51 12.62 -1.81 8.33
C LEU A 51 13.77 -2.78 8.60
N VAL A 52 13.67 -3.62 9.62
CA VAL A 52 14.70 -4.62 9.92
C VAL A 52 14.29 -6.04 9.54
N ASP A 53 13.08 -6.23 9.06
CA ASP A 53 12.56 -7.56 8.70
C ASP A 53 13.04 -7.91 7.28
N PRO A 54 13.88 -8.94 7.12
CA PRO A 54 14.41 -9.29 5.79
C PRO A 54 13.35 -9.83 4.83
N VAL A 55 12.18 -10.21 5.34
CA VAL A 55 11.08 -10.74 4.52
C VAL A 55 10.25 -9.61 3.90
N VAL A 56 10.29 -8.43 4.50
CA VAL A 56 9.53 -7.27 4.01
C VAL A 56 10.34 -6.52 2.95
N PHE A 57 9.71 -6.26 1.82
CA PHE A 57 10.31 -5.46 0.75
C PHE A 57 9.48 -4.20 0.59
N VAL A 58 9.99 -3.06 1.05
CA VAL A 58 9.23 -1.80 1.09
C VAL A 58 10.01 -0.67 0.46
N LYS A 59 9.30 0.20 -0.26
CA LYS A 59 9.88 1.36 -0.95
C LYS A 59 9.08 2.61 -0.66
N THR A 60 9.76 3.75 -0.66
CA THR A 60 9.12 5.06 -0.67
C THR A 60 8.75 5.41 -2.11
N ILE A 61 7.55 5.93 -2.28
CA ILE A 61 7.08 6.43 -3.58
C ILE A 61 7.39 7.92 -3.62
N GLU A 62 8.15 8.35 -4.64
CA GLU A 62 8.39 9.77 -4.88
C GLU A 62 7.71 10.22 -6.15
N PHE A 63 7.16 11.42 -6.11
CA PHE A 63 6.57 12.06 -7.26
C PHE A 63 7.03 13.52 -7.28
N GLN A 64 7.73 13.91 -8.35
CA GLN A 64 8.27 15.26 -8.46
C GLN A 64 9.08 15.66 -7.22
N LYS A 65 9.92 14.73 -6.76
CA LYS A 65 10.81 14.89 -5.60
C LYS A 65 10.11 14.99 -4.24
N ASN A 66 8.80 14.78 -4.22
CA ASN A 66 8.04 14.75 -2.97
C ASN A 66 7.74 13.32 -2.56
N VAL A 67 7.69 13.08 -1.25
CA VAL A 67 7.29 11.78 -0.71
C VAL A 67 5.79 11.64 -0.88
N ALA A 68 5.36 10.81 -1.81
CA ALA A 68 3.93 10.61 -2.09
C ALA A 68 3.31 9.52 -1.25
N GLY A 69 4.10 8.53 -0.83
CA GLY A 69 3.60 7.42 -0.04
C GLY A 69 4.59 6.29 0.01
N ASN A 70 4.08 5.08 0.22
CA ASN A 70 4.92 3.88 0.26
C ASN A 70 4.21 2.69 -0.37
N VAL A 71 5.00 1.70 -0.79
CA VAL A 71 4.51 0.45 -1.35
C VAL A 71 5.40 -0.66 -0.83
N GLY A 72 4.80 -1.79 -0.47
CA GLY A 72 5.59 -2.88 0.07
C GLY A 72 4.92 -4.22 -0.03
N SER A 73 5.72 -5.27 0.08
CA SER A 73 5.23 -6.63 0.14
C SER A 73 5.74 -7.31 1.41
N PHE A 74 4.93 -8.22 1.92
CA PHE A 74 5.19 -8.88 3.19
C PHE A 74 4.52 -10.25 3.18
N GLU A 75 4.94 -11.13 4.09
CA GLU A 75 4.35 -12.46 4.22
C GLU A 75 3.40 -12.52 5.39
N LEU A 76 2.29 -13.19 5.18
CA LEU A 76 1.28 -13.42 6.20
C LEU A 76 0.67 -14.79 5.94
N GLN A 77 0.77 -15.68 6.93
CA GLN A 77 0.19 -17.04 6.85
C GLN A 77 0.61 -17.80 5.58
N GLY A 78 1.88 -17.70 5.23
CA GLY A 78 2.43 -18.42 4.09
C GLY A 78 2.12 -17.82 2.73
N GLN A 79 1.44 -16.68 2.69
CA GLN A 79 1.14 -15.96 1.45
C GLN A 79 1.86 -14.64 1.44
N ARG A 80 2.23 -14.18 0.25
CA ARG A 80 2.87 -12.88 0.12
C ARG A 80 1.88 -11.86 -0.40
N TYR A 81 1.75 -10.76 0.35
CA TYR A 81 0.80 -9.68 0.03
C TYR A 81 1.54 -8.42 -0.35
N VAL A 82 0.92 -7.61 -1.19
CA VAL A 82 1.39 -6.27 -1.51
C VAL A 82 0.35 -5.25 -1.08
N GLY A 83 0.84 -4.10 -0.62
CA GLY A 83 -0.04 -2.98 -0.27
C GLY A 83 0.68 -1.68 -0.51
N TYR A 84 -0.09 -0.61 -0.59
CA TYR A 84 0.47 0.73 -0.73
C TYR A 84 -0.40 1.73 0.03
N TRP A 85 0.20 2.87 0.35
CA TRP A 85 -0.51 3.99 0.94
C TRP A 85 -0.05 5.26 0.25
N LEU A 86 -1.00 6.08 -0.18
CA LEU A 86 -0.69 7.30 -0.90
C LEU A 86 -1.32 8.47 -0.16
N GLY A 87 -0.55 9.54 0.04
CA GLY A 87 -1.07 10.75 0.66
C GLY A 87 -2.18 11.36 -0.19
N LYS A 88 -3.18 11.91 0.47
CA LYS A 88 -4.38 12.41 -0.21
C LYS A 88 -4.07 13.42 -1.32
N GLY A 89 -3.08 14.28 -1.11
CA GLY A 89 -2.69 15.27 -2.11
C GLY A 89 -2.17 14.68 -3.41
N PHE A 90 -1.88 13.39 -3.43
CA PHE A 90 -1.33 12.70 -4.60
C PHE A 90 -2.36 11.80 -5.30
N TRP A 91 -3.62 11.81 -4.83
CA TRP A 91 -4.67 11.00 -5.44
C TRP A 91 -5.10 11.57 -6.80
N GLY A 92 -5.64 10.71 -7.65
CA GLY A 92 -6.21 11.13 -8.92
C GLY A 92 -5.21 11.50 -10.00
N LYS A 93 -3.95 11.13 -9.83
CA LYS A 93 -2.87 11.49 -10.75
C LYS A 93 -2.21 10.26 -11.40
N GLY A 94 -2.73 9.07 -11.13
CA GLY A 94 -2.15 7.83 -11.68
C GLY A 94 -0.88 7.38 -10.97
N ILE A 95 -0.53 7.99 -9.85
CA ILE A 95 0.72 7.70 -9.14
C ILE A 95 0.71 6.29 -8.57
N ALA A 96 -0.39 5.87 -7.96
CA ALA A 96 -0.48 4.54 -7.36
C ALA A 96 -0.28 3.45 -8.41
N THR A 97 -0.90 3.60 -9.58
CA THR A 97 -0.76 2.63 -10.67
C THR A 97 0.69 2.56 -11.15
N GLN A 98 1.32 3.72 -11.37
CA GLN A 98 2.72 3.75 -11.82
C GLN A 98 3.65 3.15 -10.76
N ALA A 99 3.42 3.49 -9.49
CA ALA A 99 4.25 2.98 -8.40
C ALA A 99 4.13 1.46 -8.28
N LEU A 100 2.91 0.94 -8.33
CA LEU A 100 2.70 -0.50 -8.22
C LEU A 100 3.32 -1.23 -9.42
N MET A 101 3.15 -0.71 -10.63
CA MET A 101 3.79 -1.31 -11.80
C MET A 101 5.31 -1.37 -11.67
N LYS A 102 5.93 -0.30 -11.19
CA LYS A 102 7.38 -0.28 -10.96
C LYS A 102 7.79 -1.27 -9.88
N PHE A 103 7.01 -1.33 -8.80
CA PHE A 103 7.28 -2.25 -7.71
C PHE A 103 7.26 -3.71 -8.20
N LEU A 104 6.28 -4.04 -9.04
CA LEU A 104 6.15 -5.39 -9.58
C LEU A 104 7.28 -5.80 -10.50
N ARG A 105 8.02 -4.86 -11.05
CA ARG A 105 9.24 -5.16 -11.81
C ARG A 105 10.39 -5.55 -10.91
N GLU A 106 10.38 -5.06 -9.66
CA GLU A 106 11.42 -5.37 -8.69
C GLU A 106 11.07 -6.59 -7.84
N ASP A 107 9.76 -6.79 -7.56
CA ASP A 107 9.29 -7.95 -6.81
C ASP A 107 8.41 -8.80 -7.74
N ARG A 108 9.00 -9.79 -8.35
CA ARG A 108 8.35 -10.59 -9.40
C ARG A 108 7.71 -11.86 -8.88
N ARG A 109 7.63 -11.99 -7.56
CA ARG A 109 7.00 -13.15 -6.95
C ARG A 109 5.49 -13.09 -7.12
N ARG A 110 4.83 -14.24 -6.90
CA ARG A 110 3.38 -14.27 -6.85
C ARG A 110 2.93 -13.44 -5.66
N LEU A 111 2.00 -12.53 -5.89
CA LEU A 111 1.52 -11.60 -4.87
C LEU A 111 0.01 -11.64 -4.79
N GLN A 112 -0.49 -11.49 -3.58
CA GLN A 112 -1.90 -11.24 -3.33
C GLN A 112 -2.06 -9.82 -2.78
N ALA A 113 -3.26 -9.27 -2.92
CA ALA A 113 -3.58 -7.97 -2.36
C ALA A 113 -4.99 -8.03 -1.80
N ARG A 114 -5.16 -7.53 -0.58
CA ARG A 114 -6.48 -7.38 0.02
C ARG A 114 -6.94 -5.95 -0.19
N VAL A 115 -8.21 -5.79 -0.55
CA VAL A 115 -8.77 -4.47 -0.76
C VAL A 115 -10.22 -4.47 -0.31
N ALA A 116 -10.61 -3.46 0.45
CA ALA A 116 -12.01 -3.31 0.87
C ALA A 116 -12.88 -3.22 -0.39
N LYS A 117 -14.01 -3.92 -0.39
CA LYS A 117 -14.90 -3.93 -1.57
C LYS A 117 -15.42 -2.54 -1.92
N SER A 118 -15.45 -1.64 -0.95
CA SER A 118 -15.86 -0.26 -1.15
C SER A 118 -14.77 0.64 -1.73
N ASN A 119 -13.52 0.17 -1.74
CA ASN A 119 -12.39 0.98 -2.19
C ASN A 119 -12.19 0.82 -3.70
N ILE A 120 -13.06 1.45 -4.47
CA ILE A 120 -13.09 1.31 -5.93
C ILE A 120 -11.80 1.81 -6.57
N ALA A 121 -11.22 2.88 -6.05
CA ALA A 121 -9.99 3.44 -6.60
C ALA A 121 -8.85 2.41 -6.53
N SER A 122 -8.70 1.74 -5.39
CA SER A 122 -7.65 0.74 -5.21
C SER A 122 -7.92 -0.50 -6.06
N ILE A 123 -9.18 -0.90 -6.18
CA ILE A 123 -9.56 -2.02 -7.04
C ILE A 123 -9.11 -1.75 -8.49
N ARG A 124 -9.34 -0.53 -8.98
CA ARG A 124 -8.94 -0.15 -10.33
C ARG A 124 -7.43 -0.19 -10.51
N VAL A 125 -6.69 0.25 -9.50
CA VAL A 125 -5.23 0.19 -9.53
C VAL A 125 -4.75 -1.24 -9.66
N LEU A 126 -5.30 -2.14 -8.84
CA LEU A 126 -4.93 -3.55 -8.88
C LEU A 126 -5.24 -4.16 -10.25
N GLU A 127 -6.43 -3.91 -10.78
CA GLU A 127 -6.82 -4.46 -12.09
C GLU A 127 -5.94 -3.95 -13.21
N LYS A 128 -5.59 -2.65 -13.19
CA LYS A 128 -4.68 -2.09 -14.19
C LYS A 128 -3.28 -2.70 -14.11
N CYS A 129 -2.89 -3.18 -12.95
CA CYS A 129 -1.58 -3.79 -12.75
C CYS A 129 -1.59 -5.31 -12.98
N GLY A 130 -2.70 -5.86 -13.47
CA GLY A 130 -2.76 -7.27 -13.85
C GLY A 130 -3.24 -8.20 -12.76
N PHE A 131 -3.76 -7.67 -11.67
CA PHE A 131 -4.35 -8.50 -10.62
C PHE A 131 -5.77 -8.90 -10.97
N THR A 132 -6.15 -10.10 -10.58
CA THR A 132 -7.51 -10.64 -10.79
C THR A 132 -8.05 -11.14 -9.46
N ILE A 133 -9.39 -11.19 -9.36
CA ILE A 133 -10.04 -11.64 -8.13
C ILE A 133 -9.75 -13.12 -7.91
N ALA A 134 -9.27 -13.46 -6.71
CA ALA A 134 -9.01 -14.83 -6.30
C ALA A 134 -10.01 -15.30 -5.24
N GLY A 135 -10.66 -14.38 -4.54
CA GLY A 135 -11.62 -14.74 -3.51
C GLY A 135 -12.07 -13.52 -2.73
N GLU A 136 -12.72 -13.79 -1.61
CA GLU A 136 -13.15 -12.75 -0.69
C GLU A 136 -12.94 -13.20 0.74
N ASP A 137 -12.88 -12.23 1.65
CA ASP A 137 -12.63 -12.51 3.05
C ASP A 137 -13.23 -11.41 3.91
N ARG A 138 -13.30 -11.68 5.20
CA ARG A 138 -13.74 -10.71 6.19
C ARG A 138 -12.68 -10.59 7.27
N LEU A 139 -12.35 -9.35 7.59
CA LEU A 139 -11.37 -9.05 8.62
C LEU A 139 -11.93 -8.05 9.59
N ALA A 140 -11.62 -8.24 10.88
CA ALA A 140 -11.81 -7.18 11.85
C ALA A 140 -10.66 -6.18 11.69
N ILE A 141 -10.97 -4.89 11.56
CA ILE A 141 -9.94 -3.86 11.42
C ILE A 141 -9.26 -3.55 12.75
N GLN A 142 -9.88 -3.96 13.86
CA GLN A 142 -9.30 -3.87 15.19
C GLN A 142 -9.98 -4.91 16.07
N PRO A 143 -9.34 -5.32 17.18
CA PRO A 143 -9.95 -6.30 18.10
C PRO A 143 -11.32 -5.81 18.56
N GLY A 144 -12.35 -6.64 18.35
CA GLY A 144 -13.71 -6.30 18.70
C GLY A 144 -14.37 -5.27 17.79
N GLY A 145 -13.72 -4.87 16.71
CA GLY A 145 -14.25 -3.89 15.77
C GLY A 145 -15.13 -4.51 14.70
N GLU A 146 -15.60 -3.67 13.78
CA GLU A 146 -16.42 -4.11 12.66
C GLU A 146 -15.62 -4.98 11.72
N GLU A 147 -16.29 -5.96 11.12
CA GLU A 147 -15.70 -6.75 10.06
C GLU A 147 -15.74 -5.96 8.76
N VAL A 148 -14.69 -6.12 7.95
CA VAL A 148 -14.59 -5.48 6.65
C VAL A 148 -14.64 -6.56 5.58
N ASP A 149 -15.53 -6.39 4.61
CA ASP A 149 -15.59 -7.25 3.45
C ASP A 149 -14.50 -6.86 2.47
N ASP A 150 -13.57 -7.77 2.22
CA ASP A 150 -12.47 -7.56 1.30
C ASP A 150 -12.56 -8.48 0.11
N TRP A 151 -12.11 -7.99 -1.04
CA TRP A 151 -11.68 -8.85 -2.13
C TRP A 151 -10.24 -9.26 -1.89
N VAL A 152 -9.90 -10.48 -2.29
CA VAL A 152 -8.52 -10.93 -2.39
C VAL A 152 -8.20 -11.00 -3.87
N TYR A 153 -7.24 -10.19 -4.30
CA TYR A 153 -6.75 -10.17 -5.67
C TYR A 153 -5.41 -10.91 -5.72
N GLU A 154 -5.08 -11.46 -6.87
CA GLU A 154 -3.77 -12.08 -7.02
C GLU A 154 -3.18 -11.81 -8.40
N ARG A 155 -1.85 -11.83 -8.45
CA ARG A 155 -1.07 -11.73 -9.68
C ARG A 155 0.02 -12.79 -9.59
N GLY A 156 0.12 -13.64 -10.61
CA GLY A 156 1.13 -14.69 -10.66
C GLY A 156 2.52 -14.12 -10.81
N GLY A 157 3.52 -14.85 -10.31
CA GLY A 157 4.91 -14.50 -10.50
C GLY A 157 5.34 -14.71 -11.94
N SER A 158 6.42 -14.06 -12.34
CA SER A 158 6.96 -14.19 -13.70
C SER A 158 8.36 -14.72 -13.71
#